data_b901c8a09d4fc050f955b4c778827f46
#
_entry.id   b901c8a09d4fc050f955b4c778827f46
#
_cell.length_a   1.000
_cell.length_b   1.000
_cell.length_c   1.000
_cell.angle_alpha   90.00
_cell.angle_beta   90.00
_cell.angle_gamma   90.00
#
_symmetry.space_group_name_H-M   'P 1'
#
loop_
_entity.id
_entity.type
_entity.pdbx_description
1 polymer ?
#
loop_
_entity_poly.entity_id
_entity_poly.type
_entity_poly.pdbx_seq_one_letter_code
_entity_poly.pdbx_strand_id
1 'polypeptide(L)'
;GSYEGDIIYDGEVCKFDKIKDSEEKGIVIIHQELALIPYMTIGENMFLGNERGHKYKINWNETNARAAELLKTVGLKEGPQTLIKDIGVGKQQLVEIAKALAKNAKLLILDEPTASLNETDSKALLDLMLELKKKGMTSIIISHKLNEISYVADKITVIRDGSTIETLVKGKDDITESRIIKGMVGREIADRFPKREPKIGEVLMEVKNWTVHHPLYSDRKVVDNVNLNVKKGE
;
A
#
# COMPACT_ATOMS: atom_id res chain seq x y z
N GLY A 1 0.22 -22.90 -6.21
CA GLY A 1 -1.14 -23.39 -5.89
C GLY A 1 -1.86 -23.80 -7.17
N SER A 2 -2.80 -24.73 -7.05
CA SER A 2 -3.69 -25.10 -8.15
C SER A 2 -4.92 -24.19 -8.14
N TYR A 3 -5.38 -23.81 -9.31
CA TYR A 3 -6.64 -23.09 -9.51
C TYR A 3 -7.43 -23.74 -10.65
N GLU A 4 -8.73 -23.53 -10.65
CA GLU A 4 -9.63 -23.97 -11.72
C GLU A 4 -10.14 -22.73 -12.47
N GLY A 5 -10.32 -22.85 -13.79
CA GLY A 5 -10.73 -21.76 -14.66
C GLY A 5 -9.60 -21.17 -15.48
N ASP A 6 -9.91 -20.13 -16.26
CA ASP A 6 -8.98 -19.48 -17.17
C ASP A 6 -8.66 -18.06 -16.70
N ILE A 7 -7.39 -17.68 -16.80
CA ILE A 7 -6.95 -16.29 -16.66
C ILE A 7 -6.84 -15.70 -18.07
N ILE A 8 -7.69 -14.73 -18.37
CA ILE A 8 -7.66 -14.03 -19.66
C ILE A 8 -7.05 -12.65 -19.43
N TYR A 9 -5.92 -12.38 -20.09
CA TYR A 9 -5.22 -11.11 -20.03
C TYR A 9 -4.94 -10.60 -21.44
N ASP A 10 -5.36 -9.35 -21.71
CA ASP A 10 -5.25 -8.71 -23.04
C ASP A 10 -5.87 -9.55 -24.18
N GLY A 11 -6.99 -10.25 -23.88
CA GLY A 11 -7.71 -11.12 -24.81
C GLY A 11 -7.11 -12.51 -25.01
N GLU A 12 -6.00 -12.84 -24.37
CA GLU A 12 -5.33 -14.14 -24.45
C GLU A 12 -5.51 -14.95 -23.17
N VAL A 13 -5.72 -16.26 -23.29
CA VAL A 13 -5.70 -17.19 -22.14
C VAL A 13 -4.25 -17.36 -21.71
N CYS A 14 -3.98 -17.02 -20.45
CA CYS A 14 -2.65 -17.06 -19.86
C CYS A 14 -2.53 -18.17 -18.83
N LYS A 15 -1.38 -18.86 -18.81
CA LYS A 15 -0.97 -19.77 -17.74
C LYS A 15 0.32 -19.25 -17.14
N PHE A 16 0.30 -19.09 -15.82
CA PHE A 16 1.44 -18.59 -15.07
C PHE A 16 1.93 -19.67 -14.10
N ASP A 17 3.04 -20.31 -14.40
CA ASP A 17 3.66 -21.32 -13.54
C ASP A 17 4.61 -20.68 -12.53
N LYS A 18 5.21 -19.55 -12.90
CA LYS A 18 6.18 -18.79 -12.11
C LYS A 18 5.81 -17.30 -12.10
N ILE A 19 6.27 -16.61 -11.06
CA ILE A 19 6.11 -15.15 -10.94
C ILE A 19 6.68 -14.42 -12.18
N LYS A 20 7.80 -14.92 -12.71
CA LYS A 20 8.44 -14.34 -13.89
C LYS A 20 7.52 -14.34 -15.12
N ASP A 21 6.67 -15.34 -15.28
CA ASP A 21 5.76 -15.44 -16.43
C ASP A 21 4.74 -14.30 -16.41
N SER A 22 4.23 -13.92 -15.24
CA SER A 22 3.32 -12.78 -15.08
C SER A 22 4.05 -11.44 -15.23
N GLU A 23 5.27 -11.33 -14.72
CA GLU A 23 6.10 -10.13 -14.87
C GLU A 23 6.46 -9.85 -16.33
N GLU A 24 6.76 -10.89 -17.13
CA GLU A 24 7.03 -10.76 -18.57
C GLU A 24 5.81 -10.26 -19.37
N LYS A 25 4.59 -10.53 -18.91
CA LYS A 25 3.35 -9.94 -19.44
C LYS A 25 3.08 -8.53 -18.93
N GLY A 26 3.89 -8.03 -17.98
CA GLY A 26 3.74 -6.71 -17.37
C GLY A 26 2.75 -6.68 -16.20
N ILE A 27 2.46 -7.83 -15.59
CA ILE A 27 1.64 -7.92 -14.38
C ILE A 27 2.58 -7.94 -13.17
N VAL A 28 2.50 -6.93 -12.30
CA VAL A 28 3.35 -6.81 -11.12
C VAL A 28 2.49 -6.62 -9.89
N ILE A 29 2.80 -7.37 -8.83
CA ILE A 29 2.15 -7.25 -7.54
C ILE A 29 3.04 -6.48 -6.55
N ILE A 30 2.42 -5.62 -5.76
CA ILE A 30 3.00 -4.95 -4.60
C ILE A 30 2.28 -5.48 -3.38
N HIS A 31 3.01 -6.22 -2.56
CA HIS A 31 2.46 -6.85 -1.35
C HIS A 31 2.31 -5.84 -0.22
N GLN A 32 1.47 -6.17 0.75
CA GLN A 32 1.27 -5.38 1.98
C GLN A 32 2.58 -5.21 2.76
N GLU A 33 3.40 -6.27 2.84
CA GLU A 33 4.74 -6.20 3.42
C GLU A 33 5.74 -5.76 2.37
N LEU A 34 6.51 -4.71 2.69
CA LEU A 34 7.52 -4.17 1.78
C LEU A 34 8.65 -5.18 1.56
N ALA A 35 8.87 -5.54 0.30
CA ALA A 35 9.93 -6.46 -0.12
C ALA A 35 11.25 -5.71 -0.43
N LEU A 36 11.62 -4.75 0.45
CA LEU A 36 12.84 -3.96 0.33
C LEU A 36 13.89 -4.42 1.33
N ILE A 37 15.15 -4.40 0.91
CA ILE A 37 16.30 -4.75 1.74
C ILE A 37 16.83 -3.46 2.40
N PRO A 38 16.75 -3.32 3.75
CA PRO A 38 17.01 -2.05 4.44
C PRO A 38 18.41 -1.49 4.25
N TYR A 39 19.41 -2.35 4.14
CA TYR A 39 20.83 -1.97 4.03
C TYR A 39 21.33 -1.87 2.59
N MET A 40 20.45 -2.00 1.61
CA MET A 40 20.72 -1.70 0.21
C MET A 40 20.20 -0.31 -0.14
N THR A 41 20.81 0.29 -1.16
CA THR A 41 20.34 1.57 -1.71
C THR A 41 19.01 1.41 -2.44
N ILE A 42 18.32 2.53 -2.68
CA ILE A 42 17.10 2.56 -3.49
C ILE A 42 17.35 1.97 -4.87
N GLY A 43 18.43 2.39 -5.55
CA GLY A 43 18.77 1.91 -6.88
C GLY A 43 19.02 0.40 -6.93
N GLU A 44 19.75 -0.14 -5.95
CA GLU A 44 19.98 -1.59 -5.84
C GLU A 44 18.67 -2.35 -5.60
N ASN A 45 17.80 -1.87 -4.71
CA ASN A 45 16.50 -2.50 -4.47
C ASN A 45 15.59 -2.50 -5.70
N MET A 46 15.56 -1.39 -6.45
CA MET A 46 14.72 -1.26 -7.64
C MET A 46 15.10 -2.22 -8.75
N PHE A 47 16.38 -2.52 -8.89
CA PHE A 47 16.92 -3.32 -9.99
C PHE A 47 17.49 -4.68 -9.57
N LEU A 48 17.28 -5.09 -8.32
CA LEU A 48 17.75 -6.38 -7.80
C LEU A 48 17.27 -7.53 -8.69
N GLY A 49 18.23 -8.28 -9.26
CA GLY A 49 17.96 -9.36 -10.20
C GLY A 49 17.54 -8.91 -11.61
N ASN A 50 17.57 -7.60 -11.89
CA ASN A 50 17.28 -7.02 -13.19
C ASN A 50 18.18 -5.78 -13.46
N GLU A 51 19.45 -5.87 -13.02
CA GLU A 51 20.42 -4.82 -13.16
C GLU A 51 20.74 -4.54 -14.63
N ARG A 52 21.01 -3.28 -14.95
CA ARG A 52 21.42 -2.87 -16.31
C ARG A 52 22.88 -3.22 -16.55
N GLY A 53 23.18 -3.67 -17.78
CA GLY A 53 24.56 -3.99 -18.18
C GLY A 53 24.67 -5.21 -19.08
N HIS A 54 25.86 -5.80 -19.16
CA HIS A 54 26.12 -7.02 -19.88
C HIS A 54 26.19 -8.23 -18.93
N LYS A 55 26.06 -9.44 -19.47
CA LYS A 55 25.99 -10.72 -18.73
C LYS A 55 26.98 -10.89 -17.56
N TYR A 56 28.12 -10.21 -17.60
CA TYR A 56 29.18 -10.32 -16.59
C TYR A 56 29.58 -8.99 -15.95
N LYS A 57 28.90 -7.87 -16.27
CA LYS A 57 29.27 -6.56 -15.75
C LYS A 57 28.04 -5.67 -15.63
N ILE A 58 27.67 -5.36 -14.40
CA ILE A 58 26.60 -4.41 -14.10
C ILE A 58 27.07 -2.99 -14.43
N ASN A 59 26.23 -2.25 -15.13
CA ASN A 59 26.43 -0.83 -15.38
C ASN A 59 25.67 0.01 -14.32
N TRP A 60 26.32 0.25 -13.21
CA TRP A 60 25.74 1.03 -12.11
C TRP A 60 25.37 2.46 -12.48
N ASN A 61 26.11 3.09 -13.40
CA ASN A 61 25.77 4.43 -13.86
C ASN A 61 24.43 4.44 -14.60
N GLU A 62 24.22 3.51 -15.51
CA GLU A 62 22.95 3.36 -16.24
C GLU A 62 21.80 2.95 -15.30
N THR A 63 22.06 2.02 -14.39
CA THR A 63 21.09 1.57 -13.39
C THR A 63 20.63 2.74 -12.52
N ASN A 64 21.56 3.52 -11.98
CA ASN A 64 21.24 4.66 -11.13
C ASN A 64 20.59 5.82 -11.91
N ALA A 65 21.01 6.07 -13.15
CA ALA A 65 20.33 7.05 -14.01
C ALA A 65 18.87 6.68 -14.23
N ARG A 66 18.60 5.42 -14.57
CA ARG A 66 17.23 4.94 -14.75
C ARG A 66 16.43 4.94 -13.44
N ALA A 67 17.06 4.59 -12.31
CA ALA A 67 16.43 4.70 -10.99
C ALA A 67 16.01 6.15 -10.72
N ALA A 68 16.88 7.13 -10.95
CA ALA A 68 16.58 8.54 -10.72
C ALA A 68 15.39 9.05 -11.55
N GLU A 69 15.25 8.62 -12.82
CA GLU A 69 14.09 8.94 -13.65
C GLU A 69 12.79 8.40 -13.06
N LEU A 70 12.80 7.14 -12.62
CA LEU A 70 11.62 6.48 -12.04
C LEU A 70 11.25 7.08 -10.68
N LEU A 71 12.23 7.40 -9.84
CA LEU A 71 12.01 8.10 -8.57
C LEU A 71 11.35 9.47 -8.79
N LYS A 72 11.78 10.21 -9.79
CA LYS A 72 11.11 11.46 -10.19
C LYS A 72 9.68 11.23 -10.64
N THR A 73 9.40 10.13 -11.34
CA THR A 73 8.04 9.77 -11.79
C THR A 73 7.09 9.53 -10.62
N VAL A 74 7.57 8.91 -9.55
CA VAL A 74 6.78 8.68 -8.32
C VAL A 74 6.85 9.83 -7.31
N GLY A 75 7.51 10.95 -7.66
CA GLY A 75 7.59 12.14 -6.82
C GLY A 75 8.55 12.04 -5.64
N LEU A 76 9.45 11.05 -5.63
CA LEU A 76 10.45 10.89 -4.58
C LEU A 76 11.67 11.80 -4.84
N LYS A 77 12.08 12.56 -3.82
CA LYS A 77 13.20 13.51 -3.90
C LYS A 77 14.57 12.89 -3.58
N GLU A 78 14.55 11.76 -2.89
CA GLU A 78 15.74 11.00 -2.52
C GLU A 78 16.43 10.43 -3.76
N GLY A 79 17.76 10.39 -3.72
CA GLY A 79 18.57 9.86 -4.83
C GLY A 79 18.69 8.33 -4.77
N PRO A 80 19.07 7.69 -5.89
CA PRO A 80 19.24 6.23 -5.98
C PRO A 80 20.24 5.63 -4.98
N GLN A 81 21.18 6.43 -4.48
CA GLN A 81 22.22 6.02 -3.53
C GLN A 81 21.76 6.06 -2.06
N THR A 82 20.56 6.58 -1.78
CA THR A 82 20.02 6.63 -0.42
C THR A 82 19.69 5.21 0.05
N LEU A 83 20.04 4.86 1.29
CA LEU A 83 19.70 3.58 1.88
C LEU A 83 18.22 3.51 2.23
N ILE A 84 17.60 2.36 2.04
CA ILE A 84 16.19 2.15 2.36
C ILE A 84 15.89 2.41 3.84
N LYS A 85 16.78 2.01 4.76
CA LYS A 85 16.61 2.24 6.20
C LYS A 85 16.54 3.71 6.59
N ASP A 86 17.06 4.61 5.76
CA ASP A 86 17.13 6.05 6.06
C ASP A 86 15.91 6.83 5.57
N ILE A 87 14.93 6.14 4.96
CA ILE A 87 13.67 6.73 4.50
C ILE A 87 12.47 6.14 5.24
N GLY A 88 11.44 6.98 5.46
CA GLY A 88 10.20 6.56 6.12
C GLY A 88 9.36 5.61 5.27
N VAL A 89 8.42 4.89 5.92
CA VAL A 89 7.59 3.85 5.29
C VAL A 89 6.81 4.37 4.08
N GLY A 90 6.26 5.59 4.12
CA GLY A 90 5.56 6.19 2.98
C GLY A 90 6.46 6.32 1.75
N LYS A 91 7.73 6.70 1.95
CA LYS A 91 8.71 6.78 0.85
C LYS A 91 9.16 5.40 0.37
N GLN A 92 9.27 4.42 1.27
CA GLN A 92 9.54 3.03 0.89
C GLN A 92 8.42 2.47 0.00
N GLN A 93 7.15 2.81 0.27
CA GLN A 93 6.03 2.43 -0.60
C GLN A 93 6.18 3.01 -2.02
N LEU A 94 6.61 4.28 -2.14
CA LEU A 94 6.90 4.87 -3.45
C LEU A 94 8.07 4.18 -4.18
N VAL A 95 9.07 3.69 -3.44
CA VAL A 95 10.16 2.88 -4.02
C VAL A 95 9.64 1.56 -4.57
N GLU A 96 8.71 0.87 -3.89
CA GLU A 96 8.09 -0.36 -4.43
C GLU A 96 7.32 -0.09 -5.72
N ILE A 97 6.61 1.04 -5.82
CA ILE A 97 5.95 1.43 -7.08
C ILE A 97 6.99 1.73 -8.16
N ALA A 98 8.06 2.46 -7.84
CA ALA A 98 9.14 2.74 -8.80
C ALA A 98 9.81 1.44 -9.29
N LYS A 99 10.01 0.46 -8.41
CA LYS A 99 10.51 -0.88 -8.72
C LYS A 99 9.57 -1.63 -9.67
N ALA A 100 8.25 -1.55 -9.45
CA ALA A 100 7.27 -2.13 -10.36
C ALA A 100 7.30 -1.45 -11.74
N LEU A 101 7.42 -0.12 -11.80
CA LEU A 101 7.58 0.62 -13.05
C LEU A 101 8.87 0.27 -13.78
N ALA A 102 9.96 -0.05 -13.05
CA ALA A 102 11.22 -0.51 -13.65
C ALA A 102 11.08 -1.82 -14.43
N LYS A 103 10.09 -2.66 -14.07
CA LYS A 103 9.72 -3.91 -14.74
C LYS A 103 8.76 -3.70 -15.91
N ASN A 104 8.51 -2.45 -16.34
CA ASN A 104 7.55 -2.10 -17.40
C ASN A 104 6.12 -2.62 -17.12
N ALA A 105 5.67 -2.50 -15.88
CA ALA A 105 4.34 -2.91 -15.48
C ALA A 105 3.27 -2.24 -16.35
N LYS A 106 2.27 -3.03 -16.78
CA LYS A 106 1.04 -2.60 -17.45
C LYS A 106 -0.15 -2.71 -16.52
N LEU A 107 -0.11 -3.71 -15.64
CA LEU A 107 -1.09 -3.96 -14.58
C LEU A 107 -0.37 -4.00 -13.24
N LEU A 108 -0.75 -3.11 -12.33
CA LEU A 108 -0.33 -3.13 -10.93
C LEU A 108 -1.41 -3.75 -10.07
N ILE A 109 -1.04 -4.73 -9.25
CA ILE A 109 -1.91 -5.27 -8.20
C ILE A 109 -1.32 -4.79 -6.88
N LEU A 110 -2.10 -4.03 -6.10
CA LEU A 110 -1.67 -3.46 -4.83
C LEU A 110 -2.52 -4.06 -3.71
N ASP A 111 -1.84 -4.73 -2.78
CA ASP A 111 -2.47 -5.36 -1.63
C ASP A 111 -2.27 -4.48 -0.40
N GLU A 112 -3.37 -3.87 0.09
CA GLU A 112 -3.40 -2.95 1.24
C GLU A 112 -2.30 -1.86 1.22
N PRO A 113 -2.10 -1.12 0.11
CA PRO A 113 -0.91 -0.28 -0.08
C PRO A 113 -0.80 0.90 0.89
N THR A 114 -1.87 1.23 1.61
CA THR A 114 -1.96 2.35 2.55
C THR A 114 -2.08 1.91 4.00
N ALA A 115 -1.99 0.60 4.30
CA ALA A 115 -2.25 0.07 5.65
C ALA A 115 -1.34 0.66 6.73
N SER A 116 -0.07 0.88 6.43
CA SER A 116 0.95 1.41 7.34
C SER A 116 1.24 2.91 7.17
N LEU A 117 0.48 3.60 6.30
CA LEU A 117 0.69 5.00 5.98
C LEU A 117 -0.18 5.92 6.84
N ASN A 118 0.33 7.12 7.15
CA ASN A 118 -0.48 8.20 7.67
C ASN A 118 -1.40 8.77 6.56
N GLU A 119 -2.33 9.62 6.92
CA GLU A 119 -3.34 10.16 6.01
C GLU A 119 -2.74 10.96 4.84
N THR A 120 -1.70 11.75 5.12
CA THR A 120 -1.00 12.56 4.10
C THR A 120 -0.30 11.67 3.08
N ASP A 121 0.45 10.66 3.54
CA ASP A 121 1.17 9.73 2.67
C ASP A 121 0.19 8.84 1.88
N SER A 122 -0.90 8.39 2.51
CA SER A 122 -1.99 7.65 1.84
C SER A 122 -2.56 8.45 0.69
N LYS A 123 -2.90 9.73 0.94
CA LYS A 123 -3.44 10.60 -0.10
C LYS A 123 -2.45 10.80 -1.25
N ALA A 124 -1.18 11.06 -0.94
CA ALA A 124 -0.14 11.22 -1.97
C ALA A 124 0.02 9.97 -2.84
N LEU A 125 -0.04 8.77 -2.24
CA LEU A 125 -0.01 7.50 -2.96
C LEU A 125 -1.22 7.36 -3.91
N LEU A 126 -2.43 7.65 -3.43
CA LEU A 126 -3.65 7.55 -4.23
C LEU A 126 -3.66 8.57 -5.38
N ASP A 127 -3.16 9.79 -5.15
CA ASP A 127 -2.99 10.81 -6.19
C ASP A 127 -2.00 10.32 -7.26
N LEU A 128 -0.87 9.70 -6.87
CA LEU A 128 0.06 9.06 -7.79
C LEU A 128 -0.62 7.96 -8.62
N MET A 129 -1.46 7.11 -8.02
CA MET A 129 -2.21 6.08 -8.74
C MET A 129 -3.13 6.70 -9.81
N LEU A 130 -3.82 7.80 -9.48
CA LEU A 130 -4.64 8.52 -10.46
C LEU A 130 -3.81 9.13 -11.60
N GLU A 131 -2.59 9.59 -11.31
CA GLU A 131 -1.67 10.09 -12.33
C GLU A 131 -1.13 8.98 -13.25
N LEU A 132 -0.77 7.83 -12.69
CA LEU A 132 -0.35 6.66 -13.45
C LEU A 132 -1.49 6.14 -14.35
N LYS A 133 -2.72 6.15 -13.84
CA LYS A 133 -3.92 5.83 -14.62
C LYS A 133 -4.09 6.74 -15.83
N LYS A 134 -3.91 8.06 -15.70
CA LYS A 134 -3.95 9.01 -16.82
C LYS A 134 -2.89 8.70 -17.88
N LYS A 135 -1.78 8.08 -17.49
CA LYS A 135 -0.71 7.62 -18.38
C LYS A 135 -0.96 6.22 -18.97
N GLY A 136 -2.15 5.64 -18.75
CA GLY A 136 -2.55 4.34 -19.30
C GLY A 136 -2.25 3.14 -18.40
N MET A 137 -1.80 3.33 -17.16
CA MET A 137 -1.60 2.25 -16.20
C MET A 137 -2.95 1.71 -15.73
N THR A 138 -3.11 0.39 -15.74
CA THR A 138 -4.23 -0.28 -15.08
C THR A 138 -3.82 -0.75 -13.69
N SER A 139 -4.72 -0.61 -12.71
CA SER A 139 -4.44 -1.04 -11.34
C SER A 139 -5.61 -1.79 -10.72
N ILE A 140 -5.29 -2.81 -9.93
CA ILE A 140 -6.22 -3.48 -9.02
C ILE A 140 -5.75 -3.15 -7.61
N ILE A 141 -6.61 -2.54 -6.81
CA ILE A 141 -6.32 -2.18 -5.42
C ILE A 141 -7.19 -3.04 -4.51
N ILE A 142 -6.56 -3.79 -3.62
CA ILE A 142 -7.22 -4.52 -2.55
C ILE A 142 -7.11 -3.66 -1.31
N SER A 143 -8.24 -3.30 -0.72
CA SER A 143 -8.28 -2.47 0.50
C SER A 143 -9.61 -2.63 1.22
N HIS A 144 -9.60 -2.40 2.53
CA HIS A 144 -10.80 -2.30 3.36
C HIS A 144 -11.16 -0.85 3.72
N LYS A 145 -10.36 0.13 3.27
CA LYS A 145 -10.58 1.56 3.52
C LYS A 145 -11.51 2.14 2.45
N LEU A 146 -12.80 2.18 2.72
CA LEU A 146 -13.82 2.53 1.74
C LEU A 146 -13.71 3.93 1.16
N ASN A 147 -13.27 4.91 1.96
CA ASN A 147 -13.00 6.27 1.53
C ASN A 147 -11.90 6.33 0.45
N GLU A 148 -10.83 5.55 0.60
CA GLU A 148 -9.74 5.46 -0.36
C GLU A 148 -10.19 4.80 -1.66
N ILE A 149 -10.94 3.69 -1.55
CA ILE A 149 -11.51 2.97 -2.70
C ILE A 149 -12.43 3.91 -3.50
N SER A 150 -13.36 4.60 -2.84
CA SER A 150 -14.29 5.53 -3.48
C SER A 150 -13.58 6.68 -4.19
N TYR A 151 -12.40 7.07 -3.70
CA TYR A 151 -11.60 8.14 -4.29
C TYR A 151 -11.01 7.74 -5.64
N VAL A 152 -10.41 6.54 -5.76
CA VAL A 152 -9.60 6.15 -6.93
C VAL A 152 -10.29 5.18 -7.89
N ALA A 153 -11.26 4.37 -7.43
CA ALA A 153 -11.80 3.27 -8.21
C ALA A 153 -12.79 3.72 -9.29
N ASP A 154 -12.73 3.06 -10.45
CA ASP A 154 -13.77 3.12 -11.49
C ASP A 154 -14.81 2.01 -11.31
N LYS A 155 -14.33 0.85 -10.80
CA LYS A 155 -15.16 -0.32 -10.49
C LYS A 155 -14.77 -0.86 -9.13
N ILE A 156 -15.75 -1.28 -8.36
CA ILE A 156 -15.56 -1.89 -7.04
C ILE A 156 -16.21 -3.25 -7.06
N THR A 157 -15.41 -4.31 -6.91
CA THR A 157 -15.92 -5.67 -6.78
C THR A 157 -15.88 -6.07 -5.32
N VAL A 158 -17.04 -6.36 -4.75
CA VAL A 158 -17.18 -6.83 -3.37
C VAL A 158 -17.06 -8.34 -3.34
N ILE A 159 -16.09 -8.83 -2.57
CA ILE A 159 -15.86 -10.26 -2.36
C ILE A 159 -16.17 -10.60 -0.90
N ARG A 160 -16.87 -11.71 -0.68
CA ARG A 160 -17.15 -12.26 0.65
C ARG A 160 -17.12 -13.79 0.59
N ASP A 161 -16.45 -14.40 1.55
CA ASP A 161 -16.36 -15.87 1.68
C ASP A 161 -15.90 -16.56 0.37
N GLY A 162 -14.94 -15.92 -0.34
CA GLY A 162 -14.39 -16.42 -1.60
C GLY A 162 -15.31 -16.24 -2.82
N SER A 163 -16.46 -15.58 -2.67
CA SER A 163 -17.42 -15.36 -3.76
C SER A 163 -17.58 -13.88 -4.09
N THR A 164 -17.73 -13.57 -5.39
CA THR A 164 -18.12 -12.22 -5.84
C THR A 164 -19.59 -11.98 -5.50
N ILE A 165 -19.86 -10.95 -4.71
CA ILE A 165 -21.21 -10.54 -4.31
C ILE A 165 -21.81 -9.60 -5.35
N GLU A 166 -21.10 -8.51 -5.66
CA GLU A 166 -21.51 -7.54 -6.68
C GLU A 166 -20.32 -6.79 -7.22
N THR A 167 -20.48 -6.19 -8.40
CA THR A 167 -19.52 -5.24 -8.98
C THR A 167 -20.23 -3.93 -9.26
N LEU A 168 -19.76 -2.85 -8.65
CA LEU A 168 -20.29 -1.50 -8.77
C LEU A 168 -19.43 -0.68 -9.74
N VAL A 169 -20.06 0.06 -10.64
CA VAL A 169 -19.39 0.91 -11.65
C VAL A 169 -19.67 2.37 -11.36
N LYS A 170 -18.61 3.15 -11.19
CA LYS A 170 -18.69 4.61 -10.94
C LYS A 170 -19.44 5.31 -12.08
N GLY A 171 -20.42 6.12 -11.71
CA GLY A 171 -21.27 6.85 -12.68
C GLY A 171 -22.44 6.05 -13.24
N LYS A 172 -22.56 4.72 -12.93
CA LYS A 172 -23.73 3.90 -13.28
C LYS A 172 -24.48 3.44 -12.05
N ASP A 173 -23.75 3.03 -11.03
CA ASP A 173 -24.30 2.49 -9.79
C ASP A 173 -24.22 3.50 -8.67
N ASP A 174 -25.15 3.40 -7.72
CA ASP A 174 -25.08 4.14 -6.46
C ASP A 174 -24.02 3.49 -5.56
N ILE A 175 -22.85 4.13 -5.48
CA ILE A 175 -21.71 3.68 -4.69
C ILE A 175 -21.77 4.39 -3.34
N THR A 176 -22.49 3.77 -2.39
CA THR A 176 -22.53 4.23 -1.00
C THR A 176 -21.68 3.31 -0.12
N GLU A 177 -21.10 3.89 0.92
CA GLU A 177 -20.33 3.15 1.91
C GLU A 177 -21.19 2.04 2.55
N SER A 178 -22.45 2.35 2.86
CA SER A 178 -23.39 1.39 3.43
C SER A 178 -23.66 0.20 2.51
N ARG A 179 -23.76 0.42 1.19
CA ARG A 179 -23.95 -0.67 0.22
C ARG A 179 -22.75 -1.60 0.18
N ILE A 180 -21.54 -1.02 0.11
CA ILE A 180 -20.30 -1.81 0.10
C ILE A 180 -20.20 -2.64 1.38
N ILE A 181 -20.43 -2.03 2.55
CA ILE A 181 -20.40 -2.73 3.84
C ILE A 181 -21.42 -3.83 3.90
N LYS A 182 -22.68 -3.58 3.47
CA LYS A 182 -23.72 -4.62 3.40
C LYS A 182 -23.26 -5.82 2.56
N GLY A 183 -22.63 -5.56 1.41
CA GLY A 183 -22.06 -6.59 0.57
C GLY A 183 -20.96 -7.40 1.27
N MET A 184 -20.02 -6.70 1.95
CA MET A 184 -18.91 -7.32 2.67
C MET A 184 -19.34 -8.14 3.88
N VAL A 185 -20.29 -7.63 4.68
CA VAL A 185 -20.72 -8.23 5.97
C VAL A 185 -21.96 -9.12 5.82
N GLY A 186 -22.76 -8.92 4.78
CA GLY A 186 -23.98 -9.67 4.50
C GLY A 186 -25.23 -9.21 5.25
N ARG A 187 -25.12 -8.18 6.07
CA ARG A 187 -26.24 -7.57 6.81
C ARG A 187 -26.09 -6.06 6.85
N GLU A 188 -27.19 -5.37 6.99
CA GLU A 188 -27.14 -3.94 7.29
C GLU A 188 -26.61 -3.73 8.70
N ILE A 189 -25.60 -2.87 8.82
CA ILE A 189 -25.14 -2.41 10.14
C ILE A 189 -25.91 -1.12 10.40
N ALA A 190 -27.07 -1.27 11.04
CA ALA A 190 -27.97 -0.15 11.34
C ALA A 190 -27.30 0.89 12.28
N ASP A 191 -26.41 0.46 13.13
CA ASP A 191 -25.61 1.32 14.01
C ASP A 191 -24.19 0.76 14.15
N ARG A 192 -23.19 1.48 13.64
CA ARG A 192 -21.76 1.12 13.77
C ARG A 192 -21.25 1.32 15.19
N PHE A 193 -21.84 2.27 15.91
CA PHE A 193 -21.45 2.67 17.24
C PHE A 193 -22.68 2.77 18.15
N PRO A 194 -23.25 1.61 18.58
CA PRO A 194 -24.41 1.64 19.46
C PRO A 194 -24.11 2.47 20.69
N LYS A 195 -24.99 3.43 20.98
CA LYS A 195 -24.86 4.27 22.18
C LYS A 195 -24.84 3.38 23.40
N ARG A 196 -23.69 3.31 24.04
CA ARG A 196 -23.49 2.63 25.31
C ARG A 196 -23.52 3.67 26.41
N GLU A 197 -24.34 3.48 27.41
CA GLU A 197 -24.23 4.22 28.67
C GLU A 197 -23.09 3.60 29.51
N PRO A 198 -21.92 4.22 29.56
CA PRO A 198 -20.79 3.66 30.29
C PRO A 198 -21.07 3.79 31.80
N LYS A 199 -21.00 2.66 32.53
CA LYS A 199 -20.98 2.67 33.99
C LYS A 199 -19.54 2.89 34.45
N ILE A 200 -19.14 4.17 34.51
CA ILE A 200 -17.78 4.58 34.87
C ILE A 200 -17.61 4.38 36.37
N GLY A 201 -16.63 3.56 36.76
CA GLY A 201 -16.28 3.26 38.13
C GLY A 201 -14.98 3.97 38.58
N GLU A 202 -14.28 3.31 39.51
CA GLU A 202 -13.01 3.79 40.08
C GLU A 202 -11.86 3.80 39.07
N VAL A 203 -10.80 4.55 39.36
CA VAL A 203 -9.57 4.59 38.54
C VAL A 203 -8.87 3.23 38.67
N LEU A 204 -8.69 2.52 37.52
CA LEU A 204 -7.96 1.26 37.43
C LEU A 204 -6.48 1.44 37.13
N MET A 205 -6.13 2.45 36.35
CA MET A 205 -4.76 2.76 35.98
C MET A 205 -4.55 4.27 35.99
N GLU A 206 -3.44 4.69 36.56
CA GLU A 206 -3.01 6.08 36.55
C GLU A 206 -1.54 6.16 36.14
N VAL A 207 -1.26 7.01 35.15
CA VAL A 207 0.10 7.33 34.72
C VAL A 207 0.35 8.77 35.07
N LYS A 208 1.45 9.03 35.79
CA LYS A 208 1.85 10.36 36.24
C LYS A 208 3.25 10.71 35.76
N ASN A 209 3.39 11.90 35.19
CA ASN A 209 4.69 12.47 34.80
C ASN A 209 5.52 11.55 33.91
N TRP A 210 4.85 10.82 33.01
CA TRP A 210 5.53 9.85 32.17
C TRP A 210 6.38 10.57 31.11
N THR A 211 7.70 10.35 31.20
CA THR A 211 8.68 10.93 30.31
C THR A 211 9.56 9.82 29.74
N VAL A 212 9.72 9.80 28.42
CA VAL A 212 10.56 8.83 27.70
C VAL A 212 11.52 9.58 26.79
N HIS A 213 12.80 9.24 26.87
CA HIS A 213 13.84 9.77 26.00
C HIS A 213 14.07 8.85 24.80
N HIS A 214 14.52 9.43 23.69
CA HIS A 214 14.87 8.66 22.51
C HIS A 214 16.08 7.74 22.82
N PRO A 215 16.06 6.45 22.42
CA PRO A 215 17.11 5.48 22.82
C PRO A 215 18.51 5.83 22.30
N LEU A 216 18.61 6.55 21.17
CA LEU A 216 19.90 6.96 20.59
C LEU A 216 20.25 8.43 20.83
N TYR A 217 19.26 9.27 21.13
CA TYR A 217 19.43 10.72 21.33
C TYR A 217 18.80 11.10 22.67
N SER A 218 19.58 10.96 23.75
CA SER A 218 19.13 11.14 25.14
C SER A 218 18.50 12.52 25.42
N ASP A 219 18.94 13.56 24.71
CA ASP A 219 18.41 14.92 24.86
C ASP A 219 17.04 15.12 24.23
N ARG A 220 16.60 14.17 23.37
CA ARG A 220 15.31 14.21 22.69
C ARG A 220 14.29 13.43 23.51
N LYS A 221 13.32 14.13 24.08
CA LYS A 221 12.14 13.50 24.68
C LYS A 221 11.19 13.04 23.58
N VAL A 222 10.76 11.78 23.62
CA VAL A 222 9.73 11.21 22.75
C VAL A 222 8.35 11.36 23.39
N VAL A 223 8.30 11.24 24.71
CA VAL A 223 7.14 11.52 25.56
C VAL A 223 7.61 12.48 26.65
N ASP A 224 6.86 13.54 26.92
CA ASP A 224 7.23 14.53 27.93
C ASP A 224 6.07 14.80 28.87
N ASN A 225 6.23 14.38 30.13
CA ASN A 225 5.34 14.67 31.25
C ASN A 225 3.85 14.36 30.97
N VAL A 226 3.57 13.20 30.37
CA VAL A 226 2.20 12.76 30.06
C VAL A 226 1.52 12.23 31.31
N ASN A 227 0.29 12.68 31.52
CA ASN A 227 -0.57 12.24 32.62
C ASN A 227 -1.88 11.72 32.00
N LEU A 228 -2.29 10.52 32.39
CA LEU A 228 -3.58 9.93 31.99
C LEU A 228 -4.10 8.98 33.06
N ASN A 229 -5.39 8.79 33.08
CA ASN A 229 -6.01 7.73 33.89
C ASN A 229 -7.02 6.95 33.05
N VAL A 230 -7.27 5.73 33.43
CA VAL A 230 -8.30 4.85 32.85
C VAL A 230 -9.19 4.37 33.99
N LYS A 231 -10.49 4.55 33.83
CA LYS A 231 -11.50 4.13 34.81
C LYS A 231 -12.17 2.83 34.38
N LYS A 232 -12.67 2.09 35.38
CA LYS A 232 -13.46 0.88 35.14
C LYS A 232 -14.71 1.21 34.32
N GLY A 233 -14.90 0.51 33.20
CA GLY A 233 -16.07 0.68 32.33
C GLY A 233 -16.02 1.89 31.38
N GLU A 234 -14.90 2.60 31.34
CA GLU A 234 -14.63 3.71 30.40
C GLU A 234 -14.43 3.23 28.97
#